data_367bbdcd75e5feff69e8fa345f7b02dd
#
_entry.id   367bbdcd75e5feff69e8fa345f7b02dd
#
_cell.length_a   1.000
_cell.length_b   1.000
_cell.length_c   1.000
_cell.angle_alpha   90.00
_cell.angle_beta   90.00
_cell.angle_gamma   90.00
#
_symmetry.space_group_name_H-M   'P 1'
#
loop_
_entity.id
_entity.type
_entity.pdbx_description
1 polymer ?
#
loop_
_entity_poly.entity_id
_entity_poly.type
_entity_poly.pdbx_seq_one_letter_code
_entity_poly.pdbx_strand_id
1 'polypeptide(L)'
;FCGVHFFNPPRYMKLVELIATPDTEAVILDQLETFLTTTVGKGVIRANDTPNFVANRIGVFSIAATMHHTMQFKLGFDEVDALTGPAIGRANSATYRNRDVVGLDTLAHTFKTMDDNLPNDPWHKFYAVPAFLKALIDKGALGQKTKAGFFTKKGKDILVIDIAKQDYRASDAKVADEVLAMLKIRNPAEQFAALRASAHPQAQFL
;
A
#
# COMPACT_ATOMS: atom_id res chain seq x y z
N PHE A 1 -17.25 24.01 -10.78
CA PHE A 1 -17.18 22.64 -10.23
C PHE A 1 -15.71 22.23 -10.03
N CYS A 2 -15.39 21.50 -8.95
CA CYS A 2 -14.09 20.86 -8.74
C CYS A 2 -14.26 19.62 -7.85
N GLY A 3 -13.29 18.73 -7.85
CA GLY A 3 -13.25 17.59 -6.95
C GLY A 3 -12.55 17.97 -5.64
N VAL A 4 -13.05 17.46 -4.51
CA VAL A 4 -12.40 17.53 -3.21
C VAL A 4 -12.33 16.12 -2.65
N HIS A 5 -11.18 15.48 -2.79
CA HIS A 5 -10.99 14.07 -2.45
C HIS A 5 -10.34 13.93 -1.08
N PHE A 6 -11.11 13.40 -0.13
CA PHE A 6 -10.66 13.04 1.21
C PHE A 6 -10.23 11.58 1.28
N PHE A 7 -9.34 11.25 2.22
CA PHE A 7 -8.94 9.88 2.50
C PHE A 7 -9.62 9.35 3.77
N ASN A 8 -10.04 8.09 3.74
CA ASN A 8 -10.73 7.44 4.86
C ASN A 8 -9.74 6.97 5.95
N PRO A 9 -10.05 7.19 7.22
CA PRO A 9 -11.15 8.01 7.73
C PRO A 9 -10.81 9.51 7.69
N PRO A 10 -11.68 10.37 7.12
CA PRO A 10 -11.34 11.77 6.82
C PRO A 10 -11.03 12.61 8.07
N ARG A 11 -11.52 12.19 9.22
CA ARG A 11 -11.21 12.85 10.50
C ARG A 11 -9.71 12.76 10.85
N TYR A 12 -9.05 11.66 10.53
CA TYR A 12 -7.66 11.39 10.93
C TYR A 12 -6.66 11.59 9.81
N MET A 13 -7.07 11.31 8.57
CA MET A 13 -6.20 11.48 7.41
C MET A 13 -6.02 12.96 7.08
N LYS A 14 -4.75 13.39 7.00
CA LYS A 14 -4.42 14.81 6.83
C LYS A 14 -4.51 15.27 5.37
N LEU A 15 -4.28 14.38 4.41
CA LEU A 15 -4.21 14.74 3.00
C LEU A 15 -5.61 14.96 2.41
N VAL A 16 -5.72 16.00 1.57
CA VAL A 16 -6.85 16.27 0.67
C VAL A 16 -6.31 16.61 -0.70
N GLU A 17 -6.91 16.07 -1.74
CA GLU A 17 -6.62 16.43 -3.11
C GLU A 17 -7.70 17.37 -3.64
N LEU A 18 -7.30 18.51 -4.20
CA LEU A 18 -8.17 19.40 -4.97
C LEU A 18 -7.97 19.13 -6.45
N ILE A 19 -9.03 18.71 -7.12
CA ILE A 19 -9.00 18.30 -8.53
C ILE A 19 -9.73 19.36 -9.37
N ALA A 20 -8.96 20.09 -10.19
CA ALA A 20 -9.51 21.05 -11.13
C ALA A 20 -10.07 20.33 -12.36
N THR A 21 -11.19 20.81 -12.89
CA THR A 21 -11.67 20.51 -14.22
C THR A 21 -11.38 21.71 -15.15
N PRO A 22 -11.53 21.58 -16.49
CA PRO A 22 -11.35 22.71 -17.40
C PRO A 22 -12.22 23.94 -17.07
N ASP A 23 -13.40 23.71 -16.46
CA ASP A 23 -14.35 24.76 -16.11
C ASP A 23 -14.20 25.26 -14.66
N THR A 24 -13.14 24.86 -13.96
CA THR A 24 -12.91 25.26 -12.57
C THR A 24 -12.21 26.63 -12.51
N GLU A 25 -12.85 27.61 -11.88
CA GLU A 25 -12.24 28.90 -11.64
C GLU A 25 -11.12 28.79 -10.60
N ALA A 26 -9.94 29.37 -10.92
CA ALA A 26 -8.76 29.29 -10.04
C ALA A 26 -9.03 29.87 -8.63
N VAL A 27 -9.80 30.94 -8.53
CA VAL A 27 -10.16 31.58 -7.25
C VAL A 27 -10.89 30.63 -6.31
N ILE A 28 -11.70 29.70 -6.82
CA ILE A 28 -12.42 28.71 -6.04
C ILE A 28 -11.42 27.70 -5.43
N LEU A 29 -10.42 27.29 -6.19
CA LEU A 29 -9.36 26.40 -5.68
C LEU A 29 -8.54 27.10 -4.57
N ASP A 30 -8.20 28.39 -4.74
CA ASP A 30 -7.47 29.16 -3.74
C ASP A 30 -8.26 29.32 -2.42
N GLN A 31 -9.56 29.60 -2.54
CA GLN A 31 -10.46 29.69 -1.39
C GLN A 31 -10.62 28.35 -0.66
N LEU A 32 -10.80 27.25 -1.41
CA LEU A 32 -10.92 25.91 -0.84
C LEU A 32 -9.61 25.47 -0.18
N GLU A 33 -8.45 25.71 -0.82
CA GLU A 33 -7.16 25.39 -0.22
C GLU A 33 -6.95 26.16 1.08
N THR A 34 -7.26 27.45 1.09
CA THR A 34 -7.20 28.27 2.31
C THR A 34 -8.12 27.74 3.40
N PHE A 35 -9.37 27.42 3.08
CA PHE A 35 -10.33 26.86 4.04
C PHE A 35 -9.87 25.51 4.57
N LEU A 36 -9.45 24.59 3.71
CA LEU A 36 -9.03 23.27 4.09
C LEU A 36 -7.75 23.26 4.95
N THR A 37 -6.82 24.18 4.67
CA THR A 37 -5.57 24.27 5.45
C THR A 37 -5.76 25.00 6.76
N THR A 38 -6.44 26.15 6.77
CA THR A 38 -6.52 27.01 7.96
C THR A 38 -7.65 26.64 8.91
N THR A 39 -8.81 26.22 8.38
CA THR A 39 -10.00 25.90 9.18
C THR A 39 -10.10 24.41 9.50
N VAL A 40 -9.84 23.56 8.50
CA VAL A 40 -9.99 22.10 8.66
C VAL A 40 -8.69 21.43 9.09
N GLY A 41 -7.54 22.09 8.95
CA GLY A 41 -6.23 21.57 9.35
C GLY A 41 -5.70 20.45 8.45
N LYS A 42 -6.01 20.50 7.14
CA LYS A 42 -5.57 19.54 6.14
C LYS A 42 -4.29 19.99 5.44
N GLY A 43 -3.51 19.02 4.97
CA GLY A 43 -2.50 19.23 3.94
C GLY A 43 -3.15 19.07 2.57
N VAL A 44 -3.08 20.11 1.74
CA VAL A 44 -3.74 20.11 0.44
C VAL A 44 -2.72 19.96 -0.69
N ILE A 45 -3.05 19.16 -1.68
CA ILE A 45 -2.35 19.11 -2.97
C ILE A 45 -3.33 19.38 -4.10
N ARG A 46 -2.89 20.11 -5.13
CA ARG A 46 -3.65 20.30 -6.36
C ARG A 46 -3.31 19.17 -7.32
N ALA A 47 -4.33 18.40 -7.70
CA ALA A 47 -4.19 17.25 -8.56
C ALA A 47 -4.87 17.47 -9.91
N ASN A 48 -4.35 16.84 -10.95
CA ASN A 48 -5.02 16.77 -12.24
C ASN A 48 -6.18 15.77 -12.18
N ASP A 49 -7.20 15.99 -13.01
CA ASP A 49 -8.30 15.04 -13.20
C ASP A 49 -7.82 13.85 -14.05
N THR A 50 -7.10 12.95 -13.40
CA THR A 50 -6.50 11.75 -14.00
C THR A 50 -6.84 10.51 -13.18
N PRO A 51 -6.83 9.29 -13.76
CA PRO A 51 -7.16 8.06 -13.04
C PRO A 51 -6.40 7.92 -11.73
N ASN A 52 -7.15 7.71 -10.62
CA ASN A 52 -6.65 7.58 -9.25
C ASN A 52 -5.90 8.82 -8.70
N PHE A 53 -5.95 9.97 -9.36
CA PHE A 53 -5.33 11.23 -8.99
C PHE A 53 -3.84 11.07 -8.63
N VAL A 54 -3.38 11.57 -7.47
CA VAL A 54 -1.97 11.51 -7.06
C VAL A 54 -1.73 10.42 -6.03
N ALA A 55 -2.37 10.50 -4.88
CA ALA A 55 -2.02 9.64 -3.74
C ALA A 55 -2.48 8.19 -3.92
N ASN A 56 -3.66 7.96 -4.51
CA ASN A 56 -4.08 6.60 -4.86
C ASN A 56 -3.16 5.99 -5.92
N ARG A 57 -2.72 6.76 -6.92
CA ARG A 57 -1.79 6.30 -7.94
C ARG A 57 -0.44 5.89 -7.33
N ILE A 58 0.14 6.73 -6.47
CA ILE A 58 1.37 6.42 -5.74
C ILE A 58 1.17 5.20 -4.83
N GLY A 59 0.03 5.13 -4.13
CA GLY A 59 -0.31 4.02 -3.23
C GLY A 59 -0.43 2.70 -3.98
N VAL A 60 -1.11 2.67 -5.12
CA VAL A 60 -1.25 1.47 -5.96
C VAL A 60 0.09 1.02 -6.51
N PHE A 61 0.90 1.96 -7.01
CA PHE A 61 2.26 1.66 -7.45
C PHE A 61 3.10 1.03 -6.33
N SER A 62 3.10 1.63 -5.14
CA SER A 62 3.85 1.10 -3.98
C SER A 62 3.42 -0.32 -3.61
N ILE A 63 2.11 -0.62 -3.67
CA ILE A 63 1.59 -1.95 -3.39
C ILE A 63 1.96 -2.93 -4.49
N ALA A 64 1.81 -2.55 -5.76
CA ALA A 64 2.18 -3.39 -6.89
C ALA A 64 3.67 -3.76 -6.86
N ALA A 65 4.55 -2.78 -6.57
CA ALA A 65 5.98 -3.02 -6.38
C ALA A 65 6.25 -3.95 -5.19
N THR A 66 5.60 -3.72 -4.05
CA THR A 66 5.72 -4.60 -2.87
C THR A 66 5.31 -6.03 -3.21
N MET A 67 4.17 -6.23 -3.89
CA MET A 67 3.69 -7.56 -4.29
C MET A 67 4.64 -8.24 -5.27
N HIS A 68 5.16 -7.49 -6.24
CA HIS A 68 6.14 -8.01 -7.19
C HIS A 68 7.40 -8.52 -6.48
N HIS A 69 7.98 -7.70 -5.61
CA HIS A 69 9.19 -8.07 -4.88
C HIS A 69 8.95 -9.15 -3.83
N THR A 70 7.77 -9.20 -3.20
CA THR A 70 7.39 -10.31 -2.31
C THR A 70 7.51 -11.66 -3.04
N MET A 71 6.99 -11.74 -4.27
CA MET A 71 7.09 -12.95 -5.08
C MET A 71 8.52 -13.21 -5.58
N GLN A 72 9.22 -12.17 -6.01
CA GLN A 72 10.60 -12.25 -6.50
C GLN A 72 11.54 -12.82 -5.44
N PHE A 73 11.45 -12.32 -4.22
CA PHE A 73 12.30 -12.75 -3.10
C PHE A 73 11.72 -13.91 -2.29
N LYS A 74 10.54 -14.44 -2.68
CA LYS A 74 9.84 -15.56 -2.03
C LYS A 74 9.60 -15.34 -0.54
N LEU A 75 9.29 -14.10 -0.14
CA LEU A 75 9.00 -13.73 1.23
C LEU A 75 7.55 -14.07 1.60
N GLY A 76 7.31 -14.39 2.88
CA GLY A 76 5.97 -14.52 3.42
C GLY A 76 5.28 -13.15 3.59
N PHE A 77 3.95 -13.12 3.54
CA PHE A 77 3.22 -11.85 3.73
C PHE A 77 3.40 -11.26 5.12
N ASP A 78 3.51 -12.10 6.15
CA ASP A 78 3.83 -11.70 7.53
C ASP A 78 5.25 -11.17 7.65
N GLU A 79 6.20 -11.75 6.93
CA GLU A 79 7.59 -11.29 6.85
C GLU A 79 7.67 -9.90 6.21
N VAL A 80 6.97 -9.70 5.09
CA VAL A 80 6.89 -8.39 4.43
C VAL A 80 6.20 -7.35 5.32
N ASP A 81 5.16 -7.73 6.05
CA ASP A 81 4.50 -6.83 7.00
C ASP A 81 5.45 -6.45 8.16
N ALA A 82 6.29 -7.37 8.64
CA ALA A 82 7.32 -7.05 9.62
C ALA A 82 8.35 -6.06 9.08
N LEU A 83 8.74 -6.20 7.80
CA LEU A 83 9.69 -5.30 7.12
C LEU A 83 9.09 -3.93 6.81
N THR A 84 7.84 -3.88 6.31
CA THR A 84 7.19 -2.66 5.79
C THR A 84 6.30 -1.95 6.80
N GLY A 85 6.37 -2.32 8.06
CA GLY A 85 5.65 -1.70 9.16
C GLY A 85 6.52 -0.73 9.97
N PRO A 86 6.50 -0.85 11.31
CA PRO A 86 7.24 0.03 12.22
C PRO A 86 8.75 0.05 11.98
N ALA A 87 9.33 -1.03 11.44
CA ALA A 87 10.76 -1.12 11.14
C ALA A 87 11.25 0.00 10.20
N ILE A 88 10.37 0.50 9.33
CA ILE A 88 10.65 1.61 8.40
C ILE A 88 9.75 2.83 8.67
N GLY A 89 9.24 2.97 9.90
CA GLY A 89 8.44 4.13 10.31
C GLY A 89 7.00 4.16 9.80
N ARG A 90 6.46 3.05 9.28
CA ARG A 90 5.05 2.94 8.86
C ARG A 90 4.16 2.43 9.99
N ALA A 91 2.83 2.49 9.78
CA ALA A 91 1.84 2.01 10.73
C ALA A 91 1.96 0.50 11.00
N ASN A 92 1.49 0.06 12.17
CA ASN A 92 1.48 -1.36 12.58
C ASN A 92 0.68 -2.27 11.63
N SER A 93 -0.27 -1.72 10.87
CA SER A 93 -1.01 -2.45 9.84
C SER A 93 -0.15 -2.82 8.62
N ALA A 94 1.03 -2.22 8.50
CA ALA A 94 2.01 -2.48 7.45
C ALA A 94 1.41 -2.50 6.02
N THR A 95 1.75 -3.47 5.19
CA THR A 95 1.27 -3.56 3.81
C THR A 95 0.07 -4.50 3.67
N TYR A 96 0.23 -5.78 3.93
CA TYR A 96 -0.78 -6.80 3.64
C TYR A 96 -1.94 -6.80 4.64
N ARG A 97 -1.69 -6.60 5.94
CA ARG A 97 -2.77 -6.42 6.93
C ARG A 97 -3.60 -5.19 6.65
N ASN A 98 -2.97 -4.12 6.16
CA ASN A 98 -3.70 -2.93 5.74
C ASN A 98 -4.65 -3.23 4.56
N ARG A 99 -4.24 -4.08 3.62
CA ARG A 99 -5.09 -4.48 2.48
C ARG A 99 -6.28 -5.35 2.92
N ASP A 100 -6.10 -6.20 3.91
CA ASP A 100 -7.23 -6.94 4.51
C ASP A 100 -8.27 -6.01 5.17
N VAL A 101 -7.83 -4.87 5.72
CA VAL A 101 -8.75 -3.84 6.24
C VAL A 101 -9.52 -3.15 5.13
N VAL A 102 -8.83 -2.76 4.05
CA VAL A 102 -9.43 -2.07 2.89
C VAL A 102 -10.35 -2.98 2.09
N GLY A 103 -9.97 -4.24 1.95
CA GLY A 103 -10.65 -5.26 1.14
C GLY A 103 -9.89 -5.60 -0.13
N LEU A 104 -9.72 -6.91 -0.37
CA LEU A 104 -8.94 -7.42 -1.50
C LEU A 104 -9.64 -7.19 -2.84
N ASP A 105 -10.96 -7.21 -2.86
CA ASP A 105 -11.78 -6.84 -4.03
C ASP A 105 -11.63 -5.35 -4.39
N THR A 106 -11.60 -4.47 -3.40
CA THR A 106 -11.32 -3.04 -3.60
C THR A 106 -9.92 -2.84 -4.18
N LEU A 107 -8.94 -3.57 -3.66
CA LEU A 107 -7.56 -3.52 -4.16
C LEU A 107 -7.48 -3.99 -5.63
N ALA A 108 -8.12 -5.12 -5.96
CA ALA A 108 -8.15 -5.63 -7.32
C ALA A 108 -8.84 -4.66 -8.29
N HIS A 109 -9.95 -4.03 -7.86
CA HIS A 109 -10.62 -2.99 -8.64
C HIS A 109 -9.70 -1.79 -8.92
N THR A 110 -8.92 -1.38 -7.90
CA THR A 110 -7.98 -0.26 -8.07
C THR A 110 -6.84 -0.62 -9.04
N PHE A 111 -6.31 -1.84 -8.98
CA PHE A 111 -5.34 -2.33 -9.97
C PHE A 111 -5.94 -2.33 -11.38
N LYS A 112 -7.14 -2.87 -11.53
CA LYS A 112 -7.83 -2.88 -12.83
C LYS A 112 -8.05 -1.47 -13.37
N THR A 113 -8.41 -0.50 -12.53
CA THR A 113 -8.55 0.91 -12.95
C THR A 113 -7.22 1.47 -13.48
N MET A 114 -6.08 1.12 -12.87
CA MET A 114 -4.78 1.55 -13.36
C MET A 114 -4.42 0.85 -14.68
N ASP A 115 -4.66 -0.46 -14.76
CA ASP A 115 -4.40 -1.28 -15.96
C ASP A 115 -5.19 -0.77 -17.17
N ASP A 116 -6.50 -0.58 -17.00
CA ASP A 116 -7.41 -0.16 -18.08
C ASP A 116 -7.15 1.29 -18.56
N ASN A 117 -6.75 2.20 -17.67
CA ASN A 117 -6.75 3.64 -17.97
C ASN A 117 -5.35 4.24 -18.16
N LEU A 118 -4.28 3.50 -17.87
CA LEU A 118 -2.90 3.99 -17.95
C LEU A 118 -2.01 3.11 -18.84
N PRO A 119 -2.39 2.85 -20.10
CA PRO A 119 -1.65 1.92 -20.98
C PRO A 119 -0.23 2.39 -21.30
N ASN A 120 0.04 3.69 -21.21
CA ASN A 120 1.36 4.30 -21.48
C ASN A 120 2.15 4.59 -20.20
N ASP A 121 1.69 4.15 -19.04
CA ASP A 121 2.43 4.31 -17.79
C ASP A 121 3.67 3.41 -17.83
N PRO A 122 4.87 3.90 -17.43
CA PRO A 122 6.09 3.08 -17.41
C PRO A 122 5.97 1.80 -16.58
N TRP A 123 5.06 1.78 -15.62
CA TRP A 123 4.81 0.67 -14.70
C TRP A 123 3.56 -0.15 -15.04
N HIS A 124 2.92 0.11 -16.17
CA HIS A 124 1.68 -0.53 -16.60
C HIS A 124 1.70 -2.05 -16.45
N LYS A 125 2.80 -2.71 -16.85
CA LYS A 125 2.97 -4.18 -16.74
C LYS A 125 2.81 -4.75 -15.32
N PHE A 126 2.92 -3.91 -14.29
CA PHE A 126 2.78 -4.32 -12.89
C PHE A 126 1.38 -4.09 -12.32
N TYR A 127 0.46 -3.47 -13.08
CA TYR A 127 -0.91 -3.22 -12.63
C TYR A 127 -1.86 -4.40 -12.86
N ALA A 128 -1.43 -5.41 -13.61
CA ALA A 128 -2.20 -6.64 -13.74
C ALA A 128 -2.45 -7.27 -12.34
N VAL A 129 -3.71 -7.66 -12.07
CA VAL A 129 -4.08 -8.28 -10.79
C VAL A 129 -3.30 -9.58 -10.61
N PRO A 130 -2.47 -9.72 -9.55
CA PRO A 130 -1.67 -10.93 -9.34
C PRO A 130 -2.54 -12.18 -9.20
N ALA A 131 -2.08 -13.32 -9.74
CA ALA A 131 -2.83 -14.57 -9.74
C ALA A 131 -3.22 -15.04 -8.31
N PHE A 132 -2.33 -14.87 -7.34
CA PHE A 132 -2.61 -15.23 -5.95
C PHE A 132 -3.72 -14.35 -5.33
N LEU A 133 -3.76 -13.06 -5.67
CA LEU A 133 -4.80 -12.15 -5.21
C LEU A 133 -6.16 -12.53 -5.81
N LYS A 134 -6.19 -12.84 -7.11
CA LYS A 134 -7.38 -13.34 -7.77
C LYS A 134 -7.88 -14.65 -7.13
N ALA A 135 -6.98 -15.58 -6.85
CA ALA A 135 -7.34 -16.85 -6.19
C ALA A 135 -7.96 -16.66 -4.79
N LEU A 136 -7.50 -15.69 -4.02
CA LEU A 136 -8.12 -15.35 -2.73
C LEU A 136 -9.53 -14.78 -2.92
N ILE A 137 -9.70 -13.87 -3.87
CA ILE A 137 -11.01 -13.26 -4.19
C ILE A 137 -12.00 -14.32 -4.67
N ASP A 138 -11.58 -15.21 -5.56
CA ASP A 138 -12.42 -16.31 -6.10
C ASP A 138 -12.87 -17.29 -5.00
N LYS A 139 -12.07 -17.44 -3.93
CA LYS A 139 -12.42 -18.21 -2.71
C LYS A 139 -13.28 -17.42 -1.71
N GLY A 140 -13.63 -16.17 -2.00
CA GLY A 140 -14.38 -15.29 -1.09
C GLY A 140 -13.56 -14.76 0.09
N ALA A 141 -12.23 -14.90 0.06
CA ALA A 141 -11.32 -14.36 1.07
C ALA A 141 -11.02 -12.89 0.76
N LEU A 142 -11.91 -11.98 1.20
CA LEU A 142 -11.87 -10.55 0.84
C LEU A 142 -11.27 -9.65 1.94
N GLY A 143 -10.63 -10.24 2.94
CA GLY A 143 -10.06 -9.51 4.07
C GLY A 143 -10.96 -9.54 5.32
N GLN A 144 -10.86 -8.51 6.16
CA GLN A 144 -11.56 -8.47 7.47
C GLN A 144 -13.07 -8.63 7.36
N LYS A 145 -13.70 -8.11 6.32
CA LYS A 145 -15.16 -8.20 6.11
C LYS A 145 -15.65 -9.63 5.93
N THR A 146 -14.81 -10.54 5.45
CA THR A 146 -15.10 -11.98 5.31
C THR A 146 -14.33 -12.83 6.32
N LYS A 147 -13.61 -12.21 7.25
CA LYS A 147 -12.74 -12.83 8.26
C LYS A 147 -11.61 -13.68 7.66
N ALA A 148 -11.34 -13.57 6.39
CA ALA A 148 -10.29 -14.26 5.65
C ALA A 148 -9.76 -13.36 4.52
N GLY A 149 -8.45 -13.32 4.33
CA GLY A 149 -7.74 -12.55 3.33
C GLY A 149 -6.29 -13.03 3.26
N PHE A 150 -5.32 -12.11 3.24
CA PHE A 150 -3.92 -12.47 3.47
C PHE A 150 -3.72 -13.08 4.85
N PHE A 151 -4.48 -12.57 5.82
CA PHE A 151 -4.51 -13.09 7.18
C PHE A 151 -5.91 -13.56 7.56
N THR A 152 -5.95 -14.50 8.50
CA THR A 152 -7.18 -14.92 9.18
C THR A 152 -6.92 -15.10 10.67
N LYS A 153 -7.97 -15.14 11.48
CA LYS A 153 -7.88 -15.38 12.91
C LYS A 153 -8.58 -16.65 13.27
N LYS A 154 -7.87 -17.57 13.96
CA LYS A 154 -8.42 -18.81 14.50
C LYS A 154 -8.26 -18.80 16.02
N GLY A 155 -9.34 -18.53 16.73
CA GLY A 155 -9.28 -18.34 18.19
C GLY A 155 -8.44 -17.09 18.54
N LYS A 156 -7.32 -17.29 19.23
CA LYS A 156 -6.35 -16.21 19.58
C LYS A 156 -5.22 -16.06 18.56
N ASP A 157 -5.05 -17.05 17.68
CA ASP A 157 -3.92 -17.10 16.77
C ASP A 157 -4.21 -16.34 15.46
N ILE A 158 -3.21 -15.62 14.98
CA ILE A 158 -3.21 -15.00 13.67
C ILE A 158 -2.49 -15.93 12.71
N LEU A 159 -3.17 -16.27 11.64
CA LEU A 159 -2.63 -17.10 10.57
C LEU A 159 -2.43 -16.25 9.31
N VAL A 160 -1.47 -16.63 8.49
CA VAL A 160 -1.16 -16.01 7.20
C VAL A 160 -1.24 -17.06 6.09
N ILE A 161 -1.74 -16.66 4.92
CA ILE A 161 -1.80 -17.57 3.77
C ILE A 161 -0.40 -17.91 3.24
N ASP A 162 -0.12 -19.18 3.08
CA ASP A 162 1.02 -19.70 2.32
C ASP A 162 0.57 -19.91 0.87
N ILE A 163 1.09 -19.12 -0.04
CA ILE A 163 0.66 -19.15 -1.45
C ILE A 163 1.00 -20.49 -2.09
N ALA A 164 2.14 -21.08 -1.75
CA ALA A 164 2.58 -22.35 -2.36
C ALA A 164 1.69 -23.53 -1.91
N LYS A 165 1.27 -23.51 -0.65
CA LYS A 165 0.42 -24.54 -0.07
C LYS A 165 -1.07 -24.28 -0.23
N GLN A 166 -1.46 -23.05 -0.60
CA GLN A 166 -2.86 -22.60 -0.69
C GLN A 166 -3.64 -22.79 0.62
N ASP A 167 -2.95 -22.75 1.77
CA ASP A 167 -3.49 -22.93 3.11
C ASP A 167 -2.88 -21.94 4.10
N TYR A 168 -3.51 -21.77 5.25
CA TYR A 168 -3.06 -20.84 6.28
C TYR A 168 -2.06 -21.52 7.24
N ARG A 169 -0.95 -20.81 7.53
CA ARG A 169 0.04 -21.18 8.53
C ARG A 169 0.13 -20.15 9.67
N ALA A 170 0.81 -20.47 10.75
CA ALA A 170 1.09 -19.51 11.81
C ALA A 170 1.81 -18.26 11.24
N SER A 171 1.40 -17.07 11.71
CA SER A 171 2.02 -15.80 11.37
C SER A 171 3.06 -15.45 12.44
N ASP A 172 4.27 -15.96 12.26
CA ASP A 172 5.39 -15.88 13.22
C ASP A 172 6.69 -15.34 12.61
N ALA A 173 6.67 -14.93 11.36
CA ALA A 173 7.85 -14.38 10.69
C ALA A 173 8.30 -13.06 11.32
N LYS A 174 9.61 -12.87 11.34
CA LYS A 174 10.30 -11.72 11.93
C LYS A 174 11.32 -11.16 10.95
N VAL A 175 11.68 -9.90 11.17
CA VAL A 175 12.87 -9.33 10.52
C VAL A 175 14.11 -9.98 11.09
N ALA A 176 15.03 -10.42 10.22
CA ALA A 176 16.30 -11.02 10.63
C ALA A 176 17.14 -10.01 11.43
N ASP A 177 17.87 -10.49 12.44
CA ASP A 177 18.65 -9.63 13.33
C ASP A 177 19.68 -8.79 12.57
N GLU A 178 20.32 -9.36 11.54
CA GLU A 178 21.27 -8.63 10.70
C GLU A 178 20.60 -7.49 9.91
N VAL A 179 19.37 -7.69 9.42
CA VAL A 179 18.59 -6.65 8.73
C VAL A 179 18.14 -5.58 9.71
N LEU A 180 17.72 -5.99 10.92
CA LEU A 180 17.40 -5.03 11.99
C LEU A 180 18.60 -4.18 12.39
N ALA A 181 19.81 -4.77 12.39
CA ALA A 181 21.05 -4.02 12.65
C ALA A 181 21.30 -2.96 11.56
N MET A 182 21.10 -3.29 10.28
CA MET A 182 21.22 -2.35 9.17
C MET A 182 20.19 -1.22 9.28
N LEU A 183 18.92 -1.54 9.61
CA LEU A 183 17.84 -0.55 9.77
C LEU A 183 18.06 0.41 10.95
N LYS A 184 18.92 0.08 11.90
CA LYS A 184 19.32 0.96 13.02
C LYS A 184 20.45 1.94 12.68
N ILE A 185 21.08 1.81 11.52
CA ILE A 185 22.09 2.76 11.04
C ILE A 185 21.44 4.13 10.88
N ARG A 186 21.98 5.14 11.59
CA ARG A 186 21.37 6.47 11.62
C ARG A 186 21.60 7.29 10.35
N ASN A 187 22.75 7.08 9.70
CA ASN A 187 23.06 7.77 8.45
C ASN A 187 22.33 7.08 7.30
N PRO A 188 21.38 7.75 6.58
CA PRO A 188 20.62 7.12 5.51
C PRO A 188 21.50 6.57 4.38
N ALA A 189 22.57 7.27 4.00
CA ALA A 189 23.47 6.82 2.93
C ALA A 189 24.19 5.52 3.31
N GLU A 190 24.68 5.42 4.53
CA GLU A 190 25.31 4.19 5.06
C GLU A 190 24.28 3.06 5.21
N GLN A 191 23.07 3.38 5.67
CA GLN A 191 21.97 2.42 5.78
C GLN A 191 21.64 1.79 4.43
N PHE A 192 21.42 2.63 3.40
CA PHE A 192 21.14 2.15 2.05
C PHE A 192 22.33 1.37 1.46
N ALA A 193 23.56 1.81 1.71
CA ALA A 193 24.76 1.09 1.25
C ALA A 193 24.83 -0.30 1.88
N ALA A 194 24.56 -0.43 3.18
CA ALA A 194 24.55 -1.71 3.90
C ALA A 194 23.45 -2.65 3.37
N LEU A 195 22.21 -2.16 3.20
CA LEU A 195 21.11 -2.94 2.65
C LEU A 195 21.42 -3.44 1.23
N ARG A 196 21.96 -2.57 0.36
CA ARG A 196 22.31 -2.93 -1.02
C ARG A 196 23.47 -3.92 -1.13
N ALA A 197 24.42 -3.90 -0.18
CA ALA A 197 25.55 -4.82 -0.15
C ALA A 197 25.19 -6.21 0.41
N SER A 198 24.05 -6.32 1.10
CA SER A 198 23.62 -7.57 1.70
C SER A 198 23.04 -8.54 0.67
N ALA A 199 23.39 -9.83 0.79
CA ALA A 199 22.77 -10.91 0.03
C ALA A 199 21.48 -11.46 0.66
N HIS A 200 21.10 -10.95 1.86
CA HIS A 200 19.92 -11.42 2.56
C HIS A 200 18.64 -10.99 1.83
N PRO A 201 17.68 -11.90 1.56
CA PRO A 201 16.47 -11.57 0.78
C PRO A 201 15.65 -10.41 1.35
N GLN A 202 15.54 -10.30 2.69
CA GLN A 202 14.84 -9.20 3.36
C GLN A 202 15.53 -7.85 3.15
N ALA A 203 16.86 -7.81 3.12
CA ALA A 203 17.59 -6.57 2.85
C ALA A 203 17.48 -6.14 1.39
N GLN A 204 17.52 -7.10 0.46
CA GLN A 204 17.33 -6.84 -0.97
C GLN A 204 15.90 -6.41 -1.32
N PHE A 205 14.93 -6.84 -0.51
CA PHE A 205 13.54 -6.43 -0.65
C PHE A 205 13.32 -4.95 -0.26
N LEU A 206 14.04 -4.44 0.75
CA LEU A 206 13.96 -3.06 1.26
C LEU A 206 14.67 -2.07 0.35
#